data_ed8c45d93fe88e6db576e24ca8ade758
#
_entry.id   ed8c45d93fe88e6db576e24ca8ade758
#
_cell.length_a   1.000
_cell.length_b   1.000
_cell.length_c   1.000
_cell.angle_alpha   90.00
_cell.angle_beta   90.00
_cell.angle_gamma   90.00
#
_symmetry.space_group_name_H-M   'P 1'
#
loop_
_entity.id
_entity.type
_entity.pdbx_description
1 polymer ?
#
loop_
_entity_poly.entity_id
_entity_poly.type
_entity_poly.pdbx_seq_one_letter_code
_entity_poly.pdbx_strand_id
1 'polypeptide(L)'
;MYVDTKQMIARQLFEMLRHKKLEDVTIKALVDACHISRQTFYYHFRDLIDVLEWGTGEAVRQDLEASLQARSLLRSDSREQFERIMAQGFGTYLRELFRQKWP
;
A
#
# COMPACT_ATOMS: atom_id res chain seq x y z
N MET A 1 -21.10 8.22 6.11
CA MET A 1 -20.23 7.30 5.35
C MET A 1 -18.89 7.18 6.05
N TYR A 2 -18.51 5.99 6.41
CA TYR A 2 -17.23 5.76 7.10
C TYR A 2 -16.07 5.89 6.11
N VAL A 3 -15.14 6.79 6.41
CA VAL A 3 -13.93 6.95 5.61
C VAL A 3 -12.79 6.27 6.35
N ASP A 4 -12.20 5.26 5.75
CA ASP A 4 -11.03 4.59 6.31
C ASP A 4 -9.83 5.53 6.20
N THR A 5 -9.30 5.96 7.33
CA THR A 5 -8.17 6.88 7.39
C THR A 5 -6.93 6.30 6.72
N LYS A 6 -6.70 4.99 6.88
CA LYS A 6 -5.56 4.33 6.23
C LYS A 6 -5.67 4.39 4.71
N GLN A 7 -6.85 4.11 4.17
CA GLN A 7 -7.08 4.21 2.73
C GLN A 7 -6.92 5.64 2.22
N MET A 8 -7.41 6.60 2.97
CA MET A 8 -7.29 8.01 2.61
C MET A 8 -5.83 8.43 2.52
N ILE A 9 -5.02 8.06 3.51
CA ILE A 9 -3.60 8.36 3.54
C ILE A 9 -2.88 7.70 2.34
N ALA A 10 -3.15 6.42 2.11
CA ALA A 10 -2.53 5.68 1.03
C ALA A 10 -2.90 6.26 -0.34
N ARG A 11 -4.17 6.56 -0.56
CA ARG A 11 -4.62 7.17 -1.82
C ARG A 11 -3.96 8.52 -2.07
N GLN A 12 -3.86 9.34 -1.03
CA GLN A 12 -3.23 10.64 -1.15
C GLN A 12 -1.74 10.51 -1.50
N LEU A 13 -1.04 9.56 -0.87
CA LEU A 13 0.36 9.32 -1.20
C LEU A 13 0.53 8.87 -2.64
N PHE A 14 -0.27 7.91 -3.10
CA PHE A 14 -0.20 7.45 -4.48
C PHE A 14 -0.52 8.58 -5.46
N GLU A 15 -1.45 9.46 -5.14
CA GLU A 15 -1.77 10.63 -5.96
C GLU A 15 -0.56 11.58 -6.04
N MET A 16 0.11 11.83 -4.93
CA MET A 16 1.30 12.68 -4.90
C MET A 16 2.44 12.07 -5.72
N LEU A 17 2.58 10.75 -5.70
CA LEU A 17 3.62 10.05 -6.44
C LEU A 17 3.41 10.06 -7.96
N ARG A 18 2.23 10.45 -8.43
CA ARG A 18 2.01 10.66 -9.87
C ARG A 18 2.74 11.89 -10.38
N HIS A 19 3.07 12.82 -9.50
CA HIS A 19 3.65 14.12 -9.87
C HIS A 19 5.02 14.36 -9.25
N LYS A 20 5.40 13.61 -8.22
CA LYS A 20 6.65 13.78 -7.48
C LYS A 20 7.31 12.43 -7.25
N LYS A 21 8.62 12.46 -7.07
CA LYS A 21 9.36 11.28 -6.64
C LYS A 21 9.12 11.06 -5.15
N LEU A 22 9.23 9.80 -4.70
CA LEU A 22 9.06 9.47 -3.28
C LEU A 22 10.02 10.27 -2.39
N GLU A 23 11.25 10.47 -2.84
CA GLU A 23 12.26 11.23 -2.10
C GLU A 23 11.88 12.70 -1.88
N ASP A 24 10.97 13.23 -2.70
CA ASP A 24 10.51 14.61 -2.60
C ASP A 24 9.21 14.75 -1.79
N VAL A 25 8.62 13.64 -1.36
CA VAL A 25 7.41 13.64 -0.56
C VAL A 25 7.77 13.63 0.93
N THR A 26 7.16 14.53 1.69
CA THR A 26 7.35 14.56 3.15
C THR A 26 6.08 14.13 3.85
N ILE A 27 6.23 13.62 5.08
CA ILE A 27 5.08 13.29 5.92
C ILE A 27 4.24 14.53 6.19
N LYS A 28 4.89 15.68 6.38
CA LYS A 28 4.18 16.95 6.59
C LYS A 28 3.26 17.28 5.42
N ALA A 29 3.78 17.19 4.20
CA ALA A 29 2.98 17.48 3.01
C ALA A 29 1.80 16.50 2.88
N LEU A 30 2.05 15.24 3.19
CA LEU A 30 1.01 14.21 3.13
C LEU A 30 -0.10 14.45 4.15
N VAL A 31 0.26 14.71 5.41
CA VAL A 31 -0.76 14.93 6.46
C VAL A 31 -1.52 16.22 6.20
N ASP A 32 -0.86 17.27 5.70
CA ASP A 32 -1.53 18.52 5.35
C ASP A 32 -2.56 18.27 4.23
N ALA A 33 -2.19 17.50 3.24
CA ALA A 33 -3.10 17.15 2.14
C ALA A 33 -4.29 16.32 2.60
N CYS A 34 -4.08 15.47 3.61
CA CYS A 34 -5.15 14.65 4.19
C CYS A 34 -5.97 15.37 5.26
N HIS A 35 -5.56 16.58 5.65
CA HIS A 35 -6.19 17.34 6.75
C HIS A 35 -6.18 16.57 8.07
N ILE A 36 -5.07 15.90 8.37
CA ILE A 36 -4.86 15.18 9.62
C ILE A 36 -3.60 15.68 10.31
N SER A 37 -3.41 15.31 11.57
CA SER A 37 -2.19 15.60 12.31
C SER A 37 -1.12 14.55 12.05
N ARG A 38 0.15 14.89 12.33
CA ARG A 38 1.24 13.91 12.32
C ARG A 38 0.98 12.77 13.30
N GLN A 39 0.39 13.09 14.46
CA GLN A 39 0.05 12.09 15.46
C GLN A 39 -0.91 11.06 14.88
N THR A 40 -1.92 11.49 14.14
CA THR A 40 -2.86 10.58 13.47
C THR A 40 -2.13 9.71 12.46
N PHE A 41 -1.21 10.29 11.68
CA PHE A 41 -0.41 9.52 10.74
C PHE A 41 0.38 8.42 11.46
N TYR A 42 1.12 8.77 12.51
CA TYR A 42 1.97 7.82 13.23
C TYR A 42 1.17 6.79 14.04
N TYR A 43 -0.10 7.06 14.28
CA TYR A 43 -0.99 6.05 14.83
C TYR A 43 -1.21 4.89 13.85
N HIS A 44 -1.24 5.17 12.57
CA HIS A 44 -1.54 4.18 11.53
C HIS A 44 -0.31 3.62 10.84
N PHE A 45 0.72 4.42 10.64
CA PHE A 45 1.90 4.05 9.86
C PHE A 45 3.19 4.52 10.52
N ARG A 46 4.29 3.83 10.25
CA ARG A 46 5.60 4.20 10.77
C ARG A 46 6.30 5.24 9.89
N ASP A 47 6.14 5.11 8.57
CA ASP A 47 6.80 5.98 7.59
C ASP A 47 6.07 5.88 6.24
N LEU A 48 6.58 6.59 5.23
CA LEU A 48 5.98 6.58 3.91
C LEU A 48 6.07 5.22 3.23
N ILE A 49 7.15 4.49 3.46
CA ILE A 49 7.30 3.14 2.89
C ILE A 49 6.25 2.19 3.47
N ASP A 50 5.97 2.34 4.75
CA ASP A 50 4.92 1.55 5.41
C ASP A 50 3.55 1.80 4.75
N VAL A 51 3.25 3.05 4.39
CA VAL A 51 2.04 3.39 3.64
C VAL A 51 2.02 2.68 2.29
N LEU A 52 3.13 2.70 1.58
CA LEU A 52 3.24 2.05 0.26
C LEU A 52 3.06 0.54 0.36
N GLU A 53 3.68 -0.10 1.35
CA GLU A 53 3.52 -1.52 1.58
C GLU A 53 2.06 -1.89 1.81
N TRP A 54 1.42 -1.16 2.70
CA TRP A 54 0.02 -1.41 3.04
C TRP A 54 -0.88 -1.18 1.82
N GLY A 55 -0.72 -0.04 1.15
CA GLY A 55 -1.56 0.34 0.02
C GLY A 55 -1.41 -0.59 -1.17
N THR A 56 -0.18 -0.97 -1.50
CA THR A 56 0.08 -1.89 -2.61
C THR A 56 -0.41 -3.30 -2.29
N GLY A 57 -0.15 -3.76 -1.08
CA GLY A 57 -0.62 -5.07 -0.65
C GLY A 57 -2.14 -5.18 -0.67
N GLU A 58 -2.82 -4.13 -0.22
CA GLU A 58 -4.28 -4.09 -0.22
C GLU A 58 -4.85 -4.07 -1.63
N ALA A 59 -4.27 -3.26 -2.53
CA ALA A 59 -4.70 -3.18 -3.92
C ALA A 59 -4.50 -4.51 -4.65
N VAL A 60 -3.35 -5.15 -4.44
CA VAL A 60 -3.06 -6.46 -5.04
C VAL A 60 -4.02 -7.51 -4.50
N ARG A 61 -4.30 -7.48 -3.20
CA ARG A 61 -5.24 -8.43 -2.60
C ARG A 61 -6.64 -8.26 -3.18
N GLN A 62 -7.13 -7.03 -3.31
CA GLN A 62 -8.45 -6.75 -3.88
C GLN A 62 -8.54 -7.19 -5.34
N ASP A 63 -7.53 -6.87 -6.13
CA ASP A 63 -7.47 -7.28 -7.53
C ASP A 63 -7.47 -8.80 -7.67
N LEU A 64 -6.72 -9.47 -6.80
CA LEU A 64 -6.65 -10.91 -6.87
C LEU A 64 -7.94 -11.58 -6.42
N GLU A 65 -8.57 -11.07 -5.37
CA GLU A 65 -9.86 -11.61 -4.94
C GLU A 65 -10.89 -11.49 -6.06
N ALA A 66 -10.94 -10.34 -6.74
CA ALA A 66 -11.82 -10.16 -7.89
C ALA A 66 -11.49 -11.12 -9.02
N SER A 67 -10.19 -11.30 -9.32
CA SER A 67 -9.74 -12.23 -10.35
C SER A 67 -10.03 -13.67 -9.99
N LEU A 68 -9.83 -14.04 -8.72
CA LEU A 68 -10.10 -15.40 -8.25
C LEU A 68 -11.58 -15.72 -8.22
N GLN A 69 -12.43 -14.76 -7.88
CA GLN A 69 -13.87 -14.95 -7.98
C GLN A 69 -14.32 -15.18 -9.42
N ALA A 70 -13.73 -14.42 -10.35
CA ALA A 70 -14.00 -14.59 -11.77
C ALA A 70 -13.46 -15.91 -12.32
N ARG A 71 -12.41 -16.45 -11.69
CA ARG A 71 -11.72 -17.67 -12.11
C ARG A 71 -11.89 -18.83 -11.12
N SER A 72 -12.85 -18.74 -10.23
CA SER A 72 -13.02 -19.70 -9.14
C SER A 72 -13.18 -21.15 -9.62
N LEU A 73 -13.44 -21.35 -10.89
CA LEU A 73 -13.55 -22.66 -11.52
C LEU A 73 -12.23 -23.15 -12.13
N LEU A 74 -11.16 -22.38 -12.12
CA LEU A 74 -10.01 -22.68 -12.94
C LEU A 74 -8.79 -23.27 -12.23
N ARG A 75 -8.46 -22.92 -11.00
CA ARG A 75 -7.35 -23.58 -10.26
C ARG A 75 -7.27 -23.15 -8.80
N SER A 76 -7.31 -24.10 -7.89
CA SER A 76 -7.00 -23.92 -6.47
C SER A 76 -5.53 -23.57 -6.23
N ASP A 77 -4.64 -24.06 -7.12
CA ASP A 77 -3.19 -23.86 -6.99
C ASP A 77 -2.75 -22.40 -7.02
N SER A 78 -3.36 -21.61 -7.89
CA SER A 78 -3.03 -20.19 -8.04
C SER A 78 -3.37 -19.38 -6.80
N ARG A 79 -4.47 -19.76 -6.14
CA ARG A 79 -4.90 -19.10 -4.91
C ARG A 79 -3.94 -19.38 -3.76
N GLU A 80 -3.53 -20.64 -3.58
CA GLU A 80 -2.56 -21.02 -2.56
C GLU A 80 -1.22 -20.34 -2.77
N GLN A 81 -0.76 -20.32 -4.02
CA GLN A 81 0.51 -19.70 -4.36
C GLN A 81 0.51 -18.21 -4.05
N PHE A 82 -0.58 -17.53 -4.37
CA PHE A 82 -0.72 -16.11 -4.07
C PHE A 82 -0.76 -15.85 -2.56
N GLU A 83 -1.54 -16.63 -1.83
CA GLU A 83 -1.61 -16.50 -0.37
C GLU A 83 -0.24 -16.70 0.27
N ARG A 84 0.59 -17.63 -0.25
CA ARG A 84 1.96 -17.81 0.20
C ARG A 84 2.81 -16.57 -0.04
N ILE A 85 2.73 -16.00 -1.25
CA ILE A 85 3.49 -14.80 -1.59
C ILE A 85 3.13 -13.66 -0.65
N MET A 86 1.83 -13.45 -0.41
CA MET A 86 1.39 -12.39 0.50
C MET A 86 1.80 -12.66 1.95
N ALA A 87 1.74 -13.91 2.38
CA ALA A 87 2.13 -14.30 3.73
C ALA A 87 3.65 -14.22 3.95
N GLN A 88 4.45 -14.47 2.92
CA GLN A 88 5.92 -14.53 3.01
C GLN A 88 6.59 -13.16 2.89
N GLY A 89 5.84 -12.08 2.79
CA GLY A 89 6.43 -10.77 2.89
C GLY A 89 6.56 -10.00 1.59
N PHE A 90 5.47 -9.93 0.84
CA PHE A 90 5.40 -9.05 -0.32
C PHE A 90 5.78 -7.62 0.07
N GLY A 91 5.36 -7.16 1.26
CA GLY A 91 5.75 -5.87 1.79
C GLY A 91 7.25 -5.75 1.99
N THR A 92 7.92 -6.81 2.48
CA THR A 92 9.38 -6.82 2.63
C THR A 92 10.06 -6.71 1.28
N TYR A 93 9.57 -7.41 0.28
CA TYR A 93 10.09 -7.33 -1.08
C TYR A 93 9.97 -5.90 -1.63
N LEU A 94 8.82 -5.28 -1.46
CA LEU A 94 8.61 -3.90 -1.90
C LEU A 94 9.52 -2.93 -1.17
N ARG A 95 9.71 -3.12 0.14
CA ARG A 95 10.59 -2.28 0.94
C ARG A 95 12.03 -2.38 0.46
N GLU A 96 12.51 -3.58 0.16
CA GLU A 96 13.85 -3.78 -0.42
C GLU A 96 13.98 -3.10 -1.78
N LEU A 97 12.97 -3.27 -2.63
CA LEU A 97 12.97 -2.66 -3.95
C LEU A 97 13.05 -1.13 -3.85
N PHE A 98 12.28 -0.52 -2.98
CA PHE A 98 12.31 0.92 -2.77
C PHE A 98 13.63 1.37 -2.16
N ARG A 99 14.20 0.59 -1.25
CA ARG A 99 15.49 0.92 -0.65
C ARG A 99 16.61 0.93 -1.67
N GLN A 100 16.60 0.01 -2.63
CA GLN A 100 17.57 -0.03 -3.72
C GLN A 100 17.44 1.17 -4.66
N LYS A 101 16.22 1.61 -4.88
CA LYS A 101 15.92 2.67 -5.82
C LYS A 101 16.08 4.07 -5.21
N TRP A 102 15.86 4.20 -3.90
CA TRP A 102 15.95 5.44 -3.15
C TRP A 102 16.76 5.20 -1.87
N PRO A 103 18.09 5.15 -1.98
CA PRO A 103 18.96 4.92 -0.82
C PRO A 103 18.95 6.09 0.17
#